data_9d4a304bb386e98153061874b75adb2a
#
_entry.id   9d4a304bb386e98153061874b75adb2a
#
_cell.length_a   1.000
_cell.length_b   1.000
_cell.length_c   1.000
_cell.angle_alpha   90.00
_cell.angle_beta   90.00
_cell.angle_gamma   90.00
#
_symmetry.space_group_name_H-M   'P 1'
#
loop_
_entity.id
_entity.type
_entity.pdbx_description
1 polymer ?
#
loop_
_entity_poly.entity_id
_entity_poly.type
_entity_poly.pdbx_seq_one_letter_code
_entity_poly.pdbx_strand_id
1 'polypeptide(L)'
;MLRPEATASIARSYIENGLSHLGLPLKLYYEGPMFRYEQPQAGRFRQFYQAGFEIISNDNDPVYDAQVIIACFRSLQELKMKEIEVQINSTGCNKCRPNFRKKLVEYYRPK
;
A
#
# COMPACT_ATOMS: atom_id res chain seq x y z
N MET A 1 -3.03 19.74 -9.31
CA MET A 1 -3.54 19.16 -8.04
C MET A 1 -2.36 18.51 -7.30
N LEU A 2 -2.26 18.72 -5.98
CA LEU A 2 -1.20 18.10 -5.16
C LEU A 2 -1.54 16.63 -4.90
N ARG A 3 -0.55 15.72 -5.01
CA ARG A 3 -0.75 14.27 -4.86
C ARG A 3 -0.79 13.86 -3.38
N PRO A 4 -1.86 13.17 -2.93
CA PRO A 4 -1.94 12.71 -1.53
C PRO A 4 -1.23 11.36 -1.29
N GLU A 5 -0.92 10.64 -2.38
CA GLU A 5 -0.26 9.33 -2.41
C GLU A 5 0.28 9.06 -3.82
N ALA A 6 1.06 8.02 -4.04
CA ALA A 6 1.68 7.77 -5.33
C ALA A 6 1.13 6.57 -6.11
N THR A 7 0.42 5.64 -5.48
CA THR A 7 -0.07 4.42 -6.14
C THR A 7 -0.89 4.72 -7.39
N ALA A 8 -1.83 5.69 -7.31
CA ALA A 8 -2.61 6.10 -8.48
C ALA A 8 -1.74 6.73 -9.59
N SER A 9 -0.66 7.45 -9.21
CA SER A 9 0.28 8.01 -10.17
C SER A 9 1.12 6.94 -10.86
N ILE A 10 1.52 5.90 -10.13
CA ILE A 10 2.23 4.74 -10.67
C ILE A 10 1.34 3.97 -11.63
N ALA A 11 0.08 3.69 -11.26
CA ALA A 11 -0.87 3.02 -12.14
C ALA A 11 -1.12 3.81 -13.44
N ARG A 12 -1.23 5.13 -13.35
CA ARG A 12 -1.34 6.01 -14.51
C ARG A 12 -0.08 5.94 -15.37
N SER A 13 1.10 6.05 -14.78
CA SER A 13 2.37 5.95 -15.51
C SER A 13 2.50 4.62 -16.23
N TYR A 14 2.07 3.52 -15.62
CA TYR A 14 2.04 2.21 -16.25
C TYR A 14 1.20 2.20 -17.53
N ILE A 15 0.02 2.81 -17.48
CA ILE A 15 -0.91 2.87 -18.62
C ILE A 15 -0.39 3.84 -19.71
N GLU A 16 -0.09 5.08 -19.32
CA GLU A 16 0.27 6.16 -20.26
C GLU A 16 1.59 5.91 -20.97
N ASN A 17 2.54 5.25 -20.32
CA ASN A 17 3.83 4.91 -20.93
C ASN A 17 3.87 3.49 -21.51
N GLY A 18 2.74 2.77 -21.51
CA GLY A 18 2.65 1.42 -22.07
C GLY A 18 3.60 0.42 -21.43
N LEU A 19 3.87 0.54 -20.11
CA LEU A 19 4.89 -0.27 -19.44
C LEU A 19 4.59 -1.78 -19.43
N SER A 20 3.42 -2.19 -19.90
CA SER A 20 3.05 -3.60 -20.10
C SER A 20 4.03 -4.36 -21.00
N HIS A 21 4.73 -3.66 -21.91
CA HIS A 21 5.75 -4.28 -22.78
C HIS A 21 6.98 -4.79 -22.02
N LEU A 22 7.22 -4.31 -20.80
CA LEU A 22 8.34 -4.76 -19.97
C LEU A 22 8.10 -6.15 -19.34
N GLY A 23 6.90 -6.71 -19.54
CA GLY A 23 6.50 -7.98 -18.94
C GLY A 23 5.98 -7.85 -17.52
N LEU A 24 5.35 -8.92 -17.04
CA LEU A 24 4.76 -9.00 -15.69
C LEU A 24 5.39 -10.20 -14.95
N PRO A 25 5.55 -10.12 -13.62
CA PRO A 25 5.22 -9.00 -12.74
C PRO A 25 6.19 -7.83 -12.88
N LEU A 26 5.67 -6.62 -13.01
CA LEU A 26 6.47 -5.41 -13.02
C LEU A 26 6.63 -4.87 -11.59
N LYS A 27 7.87 -4.70 -11.15
CA LYS A 27 8.21 -4.21 -9.81
C LYS A 27 8.71 -2.78 -9.91
N LEU A 28 8.07 -1.88 -9.21
CA LEU A 28 8.36 -0.46 -9.23
C LEU A 28 8.60 0.06 -7.81
N TYR A 29 9.36 1.13 -7.70
CA TYR A 29 9.45 1.91 -6.47
C TYR A 29 9.24 3.39 -6.79
N TYR A 30 8.88 4.12 -5.77
CA TYR A 30 8.78 5.58 -5.87
C TYR A 30 9.28 6.23 -4.59
N GLU A 31 9.71 7.47 -4.72
CA GLU A 31 9.93 8.36 -3.59
C GLU A 31 9.53 9.79 -3.96
N GLY A 32 9.16 10.56 -2.98
CA GLY A 32 8.89 11.97 -3.20
C GLY A 32 7.90 12.59 -2.21
N PRO A 33 7.63 13.89 -2.39
CA PRO A 33 6.71 14.60 -1.51
C PRO A 33 5.26 14.26 -1.80
N MET A 34 4.50 14.04 -0.73
CA MET A 34 3.05 13.86 -0.73
C MET A 34 2.40 14.97 0.08
N PHE A 35 1.13 15.25 -0.19
CA PHE A 35 0.40 16.36 0.40
C PHE A 35 -0.97 15.91 0.88
N ARG A 36 -1.25 16.12 2.18
CA ARG A 36 -2.55 15.81 2.76
C ARG A 36 -3.05 16.97 3.60
N TYR A 37 -4.36 17.21 3.58
CA TYR A 37 -4.99 18.21 4.42
C TYR A 37 -5.20 17.65 5.83
N GLU A 38 -4.10 17.55 6.58
CA GLU A 38 -4.08 17.03 7.95
C GLU A 38 -4.19 18.15 8.99
N GLN A 39 -4.66 17.79 10.18
CA GLN A 39 -4.47 18.62 11.35
C GLN A 39 -2.98 18.55 11.77
N PRO A 40 -2.20 19.63 11.61
CA PRO A 40 -0.76 19.59 11.90
C PRO A 40 -0.50 19.29 13.37
N GLN A 41 0.37 18.31 13.61
CA GLN A 41 0.85 17.98 14.96
C GLN A 41 2.23 17.32 14.84
N ALA A 42 2.86 17.04 15.98
CA ALA A 42 4.16 16.36 15.97
C ALA A 42 4.09 15.04 15.17
N GLY A 43 4.98 14.90 14.18
CA GLY A 43 5.04 13.73 13.29
C GLY A 43 3.94 13.65 12.23
N ARG A 44 3.02 14.63 12.15
CA ARG A 44 1.95 14.67 11.14
C ARG A 44 1.94 16.00 10.39
N PHE A 45 2.54 15.99 9.20
CA PHE A 45 2.72 17.17 8.37
C PHE A 45 1.76 17.16 7.17
N ARG A 46 1.42 18.34 6.66
CA ARG A 46 0.64 18.49 5.41
C ARG A 46 1.46 18.16 4.17
N GLN A 47 2.77 18.36 4.24
CA GLN A 47 3.73 17.85 3.26
C GLN A 47 4.68 16.89 3.96
N PHE A 48 4.84 15.70 3.40
CA PHE A 48 5.76 14.68 3.90
C PHE A 48 6.37 13.90 2.74
N TYR A 49 7.50 13.27 2.97
CA TYR A 49 8.11 12.38 1.99
C TYR A 49 7.64 10.95 2.20
N GLN A 50 7.35 10.29 1.11
CA GLN A 50 6.97 8.88 1.11
C GLN A 50 7.83 8.12 0.10
N ALA A 51 8.32 6.95 0.51
CA ALA A 51 8.85 5.92 -0.38
C ALA A 51 7.89 4.74 -0.36
N GLY A 52 7.78 4.01 -1.49
CA GLY A 52 6.93 2.84 -1.57
C GLY A 52 7.34 1.90 -2.69
N PHE A 53 6.83 0.68 -2.57
CA PHE A 53 7.05 -0.39 -3.53
C PHE A 53 5.71 -0.85 -4.08
N GLU A 54 5.65 -1.05 -5.40
CA GLU A 54 4.47 -1.50 -6.10
C GLU A 54 4.81 -2.71 -6.97
N ILE A 55 3.94 -3.70 -6.98
CA ILE A 55 4.02 -4.82 -7.92
C ILE A 55 2.74 -4.83 -8.75
N ILE A 56 2.89 -4.74 -10.07
CA ILE A 56 1.80 -4.86 -11.01
C ILE A 56 1.89 -6.25 -11.63
N SER A 57 0.81 -7.03 -11.50
CA SER A 57 0.71 -8.39 -12.04
C SER A 57 -0.65 -8.64 -12.68
N ASN A 58 -0.75 -9.69 -13.49
CA ASN A 58 -1.99 -10.18 -14.10
C ASN A 58 -2.63 -11.33 -13.31
N ASP A 59 -2.02 -11.78 -12.23
CA ASP A 59 -2.52 -12.79 -11.31
C ASP A 59 -2.54 -12.27 -9.87
N ASN A 60 -3.12 -13.05 -8.98
CA ASN A 60 -3.26 -12.72 -7.55
C ASN A 60 -2.42 -13.66 -6.68
N ASP A 61 -1.20 -13.99 -7.10
CA ASP A 61 -0.33 -14.84 -6.31
C ASP A 61 0.10 -14.13 -5.02
N PRO A 62 -0.17 -14.71 -3.84
CA PRO A 62 0.24 -14.13 -2.54
C PRO A 62 1.74 -13.88 -2.41
N VAL A 63 2.55 -14.47 -3.27
CA VAL A 63 4.00 -14.24 -3.27
C VAL A 63 4.35 -12.78 -3.52
N TYR A 64 3.54 -12.04 -4.27
CA TYR A 64 3.77 -10.62 -4.53
C TYR A 64 3.56 -9.77 -3.27
N ASP A 65 2.52 -10.06 -2.49
CA ASP A 65 2.31 -9.41 -1.20
C ASP A 65 3.50 -9.67 -0.26
N ALA A 66 3.94 -10.92 -0.18
CA ALA A 66 5.11 -11.29 0.62
C ALA A 66 6.38 -10.57 0.17
N GLN A 67 6.61 -10.41 -1.14
CA GLN A 67 7.75 -9.69 -1.68
C GLN A 67 7.75 -8.21 -1.30
N VAL A 68 6.60 -7.53 -1.39
CA VAL A 68 6.46 -6.12 -0.98
C VAL A 68 6.74 -5.96 0.51
N ILE A 69 6.18 -6.84 1.35
CA ILE A 69 6.42 -6.83 2.79
C ILE A 69 7.91 -7.02 3.11
N ILE A 70 8.55 -8.02 2.48
CA ILE A 70 9.97 -8.31 2.69
C ILE A 70 10.84 -7.14 2.20
N ALA A 71 10.53 -6.55 1.05
CA ALA A 71 11.27 -5.41 0.53
C ALA A 71 11.20 -4.22 1.49
N CYS A 72 10.01 -3.90 1.98
CA CYS A 72 9.81 -2.84 2.97
C CYS A 72 10.57 -3.13 4.27
N PHE A 73 10.42 -4.33 4.82
CA PHE A 73 11.10 -4.74 6.05
C PHE A 73 12.62 -4.65 5.94
N ARG A 74 13.21 -5.16 4.85
CA ARG A 74 14.65 -5.09 4.61
C ARG A 74 15.14 -3.66 4.46
N SER A 75 14.40 -2.81 3.74
CA SER A 75 14.73 -1.39 3.61
C SER A 75 14.81 -0.68 4.96
N LEU A 76 13.88 -0.98 5.88
CA LEU A 76 13.91 -0.44 7.24
C LEU A 76 15.10 -0.98 8.05
N GLN A 77 15.46 -2.25 7.88
CA GLN A 77 16.65 -2.83 8.51
C GLN A 77 17.94 -2.15 8.01
N GLU A 78 18.08 -1.92 6.70
CA GLU A 78 19.22 -1.20 6.12
C GLU A 78 19.33 0.24 6.65
N LEU A 79 18.21 0.88 6.93
CA LEU A 79 18.13 2.17 7.63
C LEU A 79 18.45 2.06 9.14
N LYS A 80 18.84 0.87 9.61
CA LYS A 80 19.19 0.59 11.02
C LYS A 80 18.05 0.85 12.01
N MET A 81 16.80 0.77 11.54
CA MET A 81 15.66 0.80 12.44
C MET A 81 15.63 -0.48 13.28
N LYS A 82 15.33 -0.33 14.57
CA LYS A 82 15.26 -1.45 15.54
C LYS A 82 13.79 -1.69 15.89
N GLU A 83 13.52 -2.88 16.42
CA GLU A 83 12.21 -3.24 16.97
C GLU A 83 11.08 -3.11 15.93
N ILE A 84 11.33 -3.58 14.70
CA ILE A 84 10.35 -3.55 13.63
C ILE A 84 9.43 -4.76 13.78
N GLU A 85 8.13 -4.52 13.93
CA GLU A 85 7.08 -5.54 13.93
C GLU A 85 6.24 -5.43 12.65
N VAL A 86 5.98 -6.55 12.00
CA VAL A 86 5.10 -6.63 10.84
C VAL A 86 3.75 -7.20 11.24
N GLN A 87 2.71 -6.40 11.21
CA GLN A 87 1.35 -6.83 11.49
C GLN A 87 0.58 -7.02 10.19
N ILE A 88 0.04 -8.22 9.99
CA ILE A 88 -0.69 -8.61 8.78
C ILE A 88 -2.16 -8.81 9.12
N ASN A 89 -3.03 -8.25 8.30
CA ASN A 89 -4.46 -8.48 8.38
C ASN A 89 -5.02 -8.81 6.99
N SER A 90 -6.20 -9.44 6.96
CA SER A 90 -6.88 -9.79 5.71
C SER A 90 -8.34 -9.32 5.76
N THR A 91 -8.80 -8.73 4.67
CA THR A 91 -10.22 -8.39 4.49
C THR A 91 -11.06 -9.60 4.04
N GLY A 92 -10.45 -10.76 3.92
CA GLY A 92 -11.07 -11.98 3.46
C GLY A 92 -11.36 -12.02 1.95
N CYS A 93 -11.77 -13.18 1.47
CA CYS A 93 -12.15 -13.40 0.07
C CYS A 93 -13.65 -13.15 -0.17
N ASN A 94 -14.08 -13.28 -1.42
CA ASN A 94 -15.48 -13.11 -1.80
C ASN A 94 -16.45 -14.09 -1.11
N LYS A 95 -15.96 -15.23 -0.59
CA LYS A 95 -16.77 -16.18 0.15
C LYS A 95 -16.97 -15.79 1.63
N CYS A 96 -15.91 -15.36 2.30
CA CYS A 96 -15.95 -15.08 3.75
C CYS A 96 -16.28 -13.60 4.07
N ARG A 97 -15.92 -12.65 3.21
CA ARG A 97 -16.16 -11.21 3.42
C ARG A 97 -17.61 -10.83 3.70
N PRO A 98 -18.64 -11.38 3.00
CA PRO A 98 -20.04 -11.04 3.28
C PRO A 98 -20.45 -11.38 4.71
N ASN A 99 -20.07 -12.56 5.21
CA ASN A 99 -20.39 -13.00 6.58
C ASN A 99 -19.65 -12.15 7.63
N PHE A 100 -18.39 -11.84 7.40
CA PHE A 100 -17.62 -10.94 8.27
C PHE A 100 -18.26 -9.55 8.33
N ARG A 101 -18.60 -8.95 7.18
CA ARG A 101 -19.26 -7.65 7.11
C ARG A 101 -20.59 -7.65 7.84
N LYS A 102 -21.41 -8.70 7.70
CA LYS A 102 -22.69 -8.84 8.41
C LYS A 102 -22.49 -8.79 9.91
N LYS A 103 -21.57 -9.62 10.46
CA LYS A 103 -21.25 -9.64 11.88
C LYS A 103 -20.70 -8.30 12.39
N LEU A 104 -19.86 -7.64 11.61
CA LEU A 104 -19.31 -6.34 11.95
C LEU A 104 -20.39 -5.25 12.03
N VAL A 105 -21.31 -5.21 11.05
CA VAL A 105 -22.45 -4.29 11.05
C VAL A 105 -23.38 -4.56 12.23
N GLU A 106 -23.67 -5.82 12.53
CA GLU A 106 -24.49 -6.21 13.70
C GLU A 106 -23.84 -5.77 15.02
N TYR A 107 -22.52 -5.92 15.12
CA TYR A 107 -21.76 -5.49 16.31
C TYR A 107 -21.80 -3.98 16.55
N TYR A 108 -21.70 -3.17 15.49
CA TYR A 108 -21.68 -1.71 15.57
C TYR A 108 -23.05 -1.05 15.44
N ARG A 109 -24.14 -1.80 15.22
CA ARG A 109 -25.47 -1.21 15.28
C ARG A 109 -25.72 -0.69 16.71
N PRO A 110 -26.12 0.58 16.85
CA PRO A 110 -26.48 1.10 18.16
C PRO A 110 -27.58 0.22 18.77
N LYS A 111 -27.37 -0.20 20.01
CA LYS A 111 -28.42 -0.83 20.83
C LYS A 111 -29.41 0.24 21.23
#